data_e830d855a3d9af61bc39d03c2a7ee2ab
#
_entry.id   e830d855a3d9af61bc39d03c2a7ee2ab
#
_cell.length_a   1.000
_cell.length_b   1.000
_cell.length_c   1.000
_cell.angle_alpha   90.00
_cell.angle_beta   90.00
_cell.angle_gamma   90.00
#
_symmetry.space_group_name_H-M   'P 1'
#
loop_
_entity.id
_entity.type
_entity.pdbx_description
1 polymer ?
#
loop_
_entity_poly.entity_id
_entity_poly.type
_entity_poly.pdbx_seq_one_letter_code
_entity_poly.pdbx_strand_id
1 'polypeptide(L)'
;MSIYAGLTRRTALALALLGPLAVAAQAQAPAPGITVFAAASLTDTMKAVADTYRAKTGTKVTLSFGGSNTLAQQIDQGANADIFMSADTDWMDFLQKNNRIAVDTRHNLLGNRLVLIGGSTSKPLTIAPHFDLAAALAGGRLALADPNAVPAGKYGKAALTALGVWDSVADKVAPAENVRAAMQFVSRGEAPYGIVYETDARVDPGVHVMSVFPEDTHPPIVYPVALTKTAATQAKDLLAYLSGPDAKAIFEKAGFSLSN
;
A
#
# COMPACT_ATOMS: atom_id res chain seq x y z
N MET A 1 57.00 -51.92 75.62
CA MET A 1 55.60 -52.27 75.99
C MET A 1 54.77 -51.64 74.95
N SER A 2 54.31 -52.37 73.92
CA SER A 2 52.99 -52.91 73.73
C SER A 2 51.96 -51.79 73.60
N ILE A 3 51.12 -51.59 72.56
CA ILE A 3 50.17 -52.55 72.00
C ILE A 3 49.54 -51.93 70.72
N TYR A 4 49.31 -52.71 69.66
CA TYR A 4 48.27 -52.87 68.70
C TYR A 4 47.41 -51.65 68.17
N ALA A 5 47.43 -51.35 66.91
CA ALA A 5 46.70 -51.99 65.84
C ALA A 5 45.22 -51.50 65.75
N GLY A 6 44.85 -51.00 64.61
CA GLY A 6 43.47 -50.73 64.29
C GLY A 6 43.30 -50.12 62.87
N LEU A 7 43.37 -51.02 61.86
CA LEU A 7 43.00 -50.72 60.48
C LEU A 7 41.52 -50.62 60.34
N THR A 8 40.93 -49.49 59.98
CA THR A 8 39.53 -49.46 59.49
C THR A 8 39.50 -48.86 58.12
N ARG A 9 39.24 -49.67 57.13
CA ARG A 9 38.88 -49.31 55.74
C ARG A 9 37.61 -48.50 55.77
N ARG A 10 37.67 -47.23 55.27
CA ARG A 10 36.48 -46.44 54.89
C ARG A 10 36.39 -46.45 53.38
N THR A 11 35.47 -47.22 52.85
CA THR A 11 34.99 -47.20 51.48
C THR A 11 34.25 -45.88 51.27
N ALA A 12 34.80 -44.99 50.44
CA ALA A 12 34.12 -43.79 49.99
C ALA A 12 33.23 -44.17 48.80
N LEU A 13 31.92 -44.14 48.99
CA LEU A 13 30.91 -44.22 47.92
C LEU A 13 30.91 -42.85 47.19
N ALA A 14 31.37 -42.83 45.96
CA ALA A 14 31.22 -41.67 45.08
C ALA A 14 29.80 -41.67 44.48
N LEU A 15 28.93 -40.80 44.97
CA LEU A 15 27.60 -40.56 44.41
C LEU A 15 27.77 -39.61 43.21
N ALA A 16 27.66 -40.14 42.00
CA ALA A 16 27.61 -39.34 40.77
C ALA A 16 26.26 -38.66 40.66
N LEU A 17 26.18 -37.37 40.95
CA LEU A 17 25.03 -36.52 40.68
C LEU A 17 24.96 -36.21 39.18
N LEU A 18 24.20 -36.94 38.42
CA LEU A 18 23.73 -36.62 37.08
C LEU A 18 22.64 -35.52 37.21
N GLY A 19 23.06 -34.25 37.14
CA GLY A 19 22.12 -33.13 36.99
C GLY A 19 21.51 -33.12 35.60
N PRO A 20 20.18 -32.88 35.44
CA PRO A 20 19.59 -32.73 34.12
C PRO A 20 20.14 -31.46 33.45
N LEU A 21 20.76 -31.63 32.26
CA LEU A 21 21.04 -30.52 31.35
C LEU A 21 19.70 -29.96 30.86
N ALA A 22 19.22 -28.89 31.50
CA ALA A 22 18.12 -28.10 30.99
C ALA A 22 18.65 -27.37 29.74
N VAL A 23 18.32 -27.87 28.56
CA VAL A 23 18.47 -27.16 27.30
C VAL A 23 17.51 -25.98 27.38
N ALA A 24 18.02 -24.80 27.73
CA ALA A 24 17.28 -23.55 27.62
C ALA A 24 16.99 -23.34 26.13
N ALA A 25 15.74 -23.58 25.73
CA ALA A 25 15.24 -23.12 24.43
C ALA A 25 15.37 -21.60 24.41
N GLN A 26 16.37 -21.11 23.72
CA GLN A 26 16.50 -19.67 23.43
C GLN A 26 15.28 -19.29 22.60
N ALA A 27 14.34 -18.60 23.23
CA ALA A 27 13.27 -17.93 22.51
C ALA A 27 13.93 -16.95 21.54
N GLN A 28 13.94 -17.31 20.27
CA GLN A 28 14.44 -16.46 19.20
C GLN A 28 13.64 -15.14 19.25
N ALA A 29 14.30 -14.02 19.41
CA ALA A 29 13.65 -12.72 19.30
C ALA A 29 12.85 -12.69 17.99
N PRO A 30 11.59 -12.22 17.99
CA PRO A 30 10.81 -12.17 16.77
C PRO A 30 11.59 -11.38 15.72
N ALA A 31 11.68 -11.94 14.51
CA ALA A 31 12.37 -11.28 13.41
C ALA A 31 11.79 -9.86 13.24
N PRO A 32 12.63 -8.85 12.99
CA PRO A 32 12.15 -7.50 12.75
C PRO A 32 11.11 -7.52 11.65
N GLY A 33 9.97 -6.82 11.85
CA GLY A 33 8.89 -6.78 10.86
C GLY A 33 9.31 -6.05 9.58
N ILE A 34 8.57 -6.26 8.50
CA ILE A 34 8.75 -5.57 7.22
C ILE A 34 7.84 -4.35 7.21
N THR A 35 8.35 -3.18 6.82
CA THR A 35 7.57 -1.94 6.68
C THR A 35 7.31 -1.65 5.21
N VAL A 36 6.03 -1.53 4.84
CA VAL A 36 5.60 -1.20 3.47
C VAL A 36 4.93 0.16 3.46
N PHE A 37 5.41 1.07 2.61
CA PHE A 37 4.74 2.31 2.28
C PHE A 37 3.99 2.11 0.96
N ALA A 38 2.66 2.22 0.99
CA ALA A 38 1.81 1.93 -0.16
C ALA A 38 0.80 3.05 -0.42
N ALA A 39 0.51 3.30 -1.68
CA ALA A 39 -0.53 4.23 -2.09
C ALA A 39 -1.86 3.94 -1.39
N ALA A 40 -2.60 4.98 -1.00
CA ALA A 40 -3.84 4.88 -0.21
C ALA A 40 -4.90 3.96 -0.85
N SER A 41 -4.95 3.88 -2.18
CA SER A 41 -5.84 2.97 -2.92
C SER A 41 -5.57 1.48 -2.66
N LEU A 42 -4.39 1.13 -2.14
CA LEU A 42 -4.00 -0.24 -1.80
C LEU A 42 -4.39 -0.65 -0.37
N THR A 43 -5.01 0.24 0.41
CA THR A 43 -5.21 0.04 1.86
C THR A 43 -5.82 -1.31 2.21
N ASP A 44 -6.99 -1.63 1.65
CA ASP A 44 -7.72 -2.84 2.04
C ASP A 44 -7.05 -4.10 1.47
N THR A 45 -6.57 -3.98 0.25
CA THR A 45 -5.94 -5.10 -0.46
C THR A 45 -4.60 -5.48 0.17
N MET A 46 -3.75 -4.49 0.52
CA MET A 46 -2.48 -4.77 1.17
C MET A 46 -2.62 -5.26 2.61
N LYS A 47 -3.70 -4.89 3.32
CA LYS A 47 -4.02 -5.52 4.60
C LYS A 47 -4.28 -7.03 4.43
N ALA A 48 -5.13 -7.41 3.46
CA ALA A 48 -5.42 -8.81 3.16
C ALA A 48 -4.16 -9.58 2.72
N VAL A 49 -3.30 -8.98 1.90
CA VAL A 49 -2.01 -9.56 1.49
C VAL A 49 -1.10 -9.76 2.71
N ALA A 50 -0.96 -8.76 3.56
CA ALA A 50 -0.11 -8.81 4.76
C ALA A 50 -0.59 -9.87 5.75
N ASP A 51 -1.91 -10.01 5.96
CA ASP A 51 -2.50 -11.03 6.84
C ASP A 51 -2.23 -12.44 6.28
N THR A 52 -2.42 -12.64 4.97
CA THR A 52 -2.14 -13.92 4.32
C THR A 52 -0.66 -14.27 4.37
N TYR A 53 0.23 -13.30 4.11
CA TYR A 53 1.68 -13.47 4.22
C TYR A 53 2.09 -13.84 5.64
N ARG A 54 1.57 -13.11 6.65
CA ARG A 54 1.85 -13.40 8.07
C ARG A 54 1.37 -14.78 8.47
N ALA A 55 0.19 -15.21 8.02
CA ALA A 55 -0.33 -16.55 8.31
C ALA A 55 0.58 -17.66 7.75
N LYS A 56 1.22 -17.43 6.60
CA LYS A 56 2.13 -18.40 5.96
C LYS A 56 3.56 -18.39 6.52
N THR A 57 4.07 -17.22 6.91
CA THR A 57 5.49 -17.06 7.24
C THR A 57 5.76 -16.72 8.71
N GLY A 58 4.75 -16.30 9.45
CA GLY A 58 4.90 -15.74 10.80
C GLY A 58 5.46 -14.30 10.81
N THR A 59 5.87 -13.75 9.66
CA THR A 59 6.51 -12.44 9.57
C THR A 59 5.47 -11.31 9.67
N LYS A 60 5.70 -10.36 10.57
CA LYS A 60 4.86 -9.17 10.71
C LYS A 60 5.14 -8.18 9.58
N VAL A 61 4.08 -7.69 8.94
CA VAL A 61 4.14 -6.60 7.97
C VAL A 61 3.47 -5.36 8.57
N THR A 62 4.20 -4.26 8.64
CA THR A 62 3.67 -2.95 9.06
C THR A 62 3.37 -2.13 7.81
N LEU A 63 2.15 -1.60 7.72
CA LEU A 63 1.66 -0.89 6.55
C LEU A 63 1.48 0.59 6.86
N SER A 64 1.98 1.46 6.00
CA SER A 64 1.74 2.91 6.01
C SER A 64 1.09 3.29 4.68
N PHE A 65 -0.04 3.99 4.74
CA PHE A 65 -0.80 4.38 3.57
C PHE A 65 -0.91 5.90 3.45
N GLY A 66 -0.81 6.40 2.21
CA GLY A 66 -0.93 7.84 1.94
C GLY A 66 -0.88 8.14 0.45
N GLY A 67 -0.84 9.41 0.09
CA GLY A 67 -0.51 9.82 -1.27
C GLY A 67 0.90 9.38 -1.63
N SER A 68 1.10 8.85 -2.84
CA SER A 68 2.43 8.38 -3.27
C SER A 68 3.49 9.48 -3.19
N ASN A 69 3.09 10.73 -3.44
CA ASN A 69 3.93 11.92 -3.28
C ASN A 69 4.46 12.07 -1.84
N THR A 70 3.57 12.02 -0.87
CA THR A 70 3.91 12.18 0.55
C THR A 70 4.82 11.04 1.02
N LEU A 71 4.48 9.79 0.66
CA LEU A 71 5.27 8.63 1.05
C LEU A 71 6.67 8.64 0.40
N ALA A 72 6.76 9.02 -0.88
CA ALA A 72 8.04 9.14 -1.56
C ALA A 72 8.93 10.22 -0.92
N GLN A 73 8.36 11.38 -0.59
CA GLN A 73 9.08 12.45 0.11
C GLN A 73 9.55 12.00 1.50
N GLN A 74 8.73 11.27 2.24
CA GLN A 74 9.12 10.71 3.54
C GLN A 74 10.31 9.74 3.40
N ILE A 75 10.29 8.84 2.40
CA ILE A 75 11.41 7.93 2.12
C ILE A 75 12.67 8.71 1.74
N ASP A 76 12.54 9.75 0.92
CA ASP A 76 13.67 10.61 0.54
C ASP A 76 14.28 11.33 1.73
N GLN A 77 13.45 11.73 2.70
CA GLN A 77 13.84 12.35 3.97
C GLN A 77 14.35 11.34 5.02
N GLY A 78 14.41 10.04 4.69
CA GLY A 78 14.99 9.01 5.57
C GLY A 78 13.97 8.21 6.38
N ALA A 79 12.67 8.27 6.07
CA ALA A 79 11.70 7.37 6.68
C ALA A 79 12.06 5.90 6.39
N ASN A 80 11.98 5.07 7.42
CA ASN A 80 12.38 3.68 7.34
C ASN A 80 11.24 2.83 6.73
N ALA A 81 11.26 2.68 5.42
CA ALA A 81 10.41 1.78 4.66
C ALA A 81 11.27 0.73 3.96
N ASP A 82 10.81 -0.52 3.92
CA ASP A 82 11.47 -1.61 3.20
C ASP A 82 10.97 -1.71 1.76
N ILE A 83 9.67 -1.53 1.55
CA ILE A 83 9.01 -1.61 0.23
C ILE A 83 8.23 -0.32 0.00
N PHE A 84 8.32 0.22 -1.21
CA PHE A 84 7.48 1.30 -1.68
C PHE A 84 6.60 0.85 -2.84
N MET A 85 5.30 1.14 -2.77
CA MET A 85 4.30 0.86 -3.80
C MET A 85 3.59 2.16 -4.18
N SER A 86 3.91 2.70 -5.34
CA SER A 86 3.32 3.93 -5.86
C SER A 86 2.08 3.65 -6.71
N ALA A 87 1.20 4.64 -6.86
CA ALA A 87 0.08 4.61 -7.81
C ALA A 87 0.40 5.34 -9.13
N ASP A 88 1.62 5.75 -9.33
CA ASP A 88 2.18 6.22 -10.61
C ASP A 88 3.67 5.93 -10.70
N THR A 89 4.21 6.06 -11.90
CA THR A 89 5.65 5.88 -12.16
C THR A 89 6.48 7.08 -11.71
N ASP A 90 5.92 8.29 -11.69
CA ASP A 90 6.65 9.53 -11.44
C ASP A 90 7.28 9.55 -10.04
N TRP A 91 6.54 9.11 -9.02
CA TRP A 91 7.05 9.06 -7.64
C TRP A 91 8.04 7.92 -7.41
N MET A 92 7.93 6.84 -8.18
CA MET A 92 8.96 5.80 -8.21
C MET A 92 10.22 6.30 -8.92
N ASP A 93 10.08 7.05 -10.03
CA ASP A 93 11.18 7.70 -10.76
C ASP A 93 11.90 8.73 -9.87
N PHE A 94 11.13 9.51 -9.08
CA PHE A 94 11.68 10.44 -8.10
C PHE A 94 12.60 9.73 -7.10
N LEU A 95 12.17 8.62 -6.51
CA LEU A 95 13.00 7.85 -5.58
C LEU A 95 14.19 7.18 -6.27
N GLN A 96 14.02 6.71 -7.50
CA GLN A 96 15.11 6.15 -8.29
C GLN A 96 16.18 7.20 -8.57
N LYS A 97 15.78 8.40 -9.01
CA LYS A 97 16.68 9.53 -9.28
C LYS A 97 17.45 9.95 -8.02
N ASN A 98 16.79 9.92 -6.87
CA ASN A 98 17.40 10.25 -5.57
C ASN A 98 18.16 9.07 -4.94
N ASN A 99 18.34 7.96 -5.69
CA ASN A 99 19.04 6.75 -5.23
C ASN A 99 18.45 6.15 -3.94
N ARG A 100 17.13 6.19 -3.78
CA ARG A 100 16.42 5.68 -2.58
C ARG A 100 15.88 4.28 -2.73
N ILE A 101 15.83 3.73 -3.96
CA ILE A 101 15.35 2.37 -4.23
C ILE A 101 16.44 1.48 -4.83
N ALA A 102 16.31 0.17 -4.64
CA ALA A 102 17.09 -0.84 -5.33
C ALA A 102 16.48 -1.06 -6.72
N VAL A 103 17.08 -0.44 -7.74
CA VAL A 103 16.52 -0.33 -9.10
C VAL A 103 16.29 -1.70 -9.76
N ASP A 104 17.13 -2.67 -9.46
CA ASP A 104 17.04 -4.06 -9.91
C ASP A 104 15.81 -4.80 -9.40
N THR A 105 15.16 -4.27 -8.37
CA THR A 105 13.94 -4.83 -7.78
C THR A 105 12.66 -4.14 -8.27
N ARG A 106 12.81 -3.01 -8.98
CA ARG A 106 11.67 -2.23 -9.46
C ARG A 106 10.97 -2.96 -10.61
N HIS A 107 9.65 -3.11 -10.48
CA HIS A 107 8.79 -3.60 -11.57
C HIS A 107 7.37 -3.05 -11.43
N ASN A 108 6.62 -3.10 -12.51
CA ASN A 108 5.21 -2.78 -12.51
C ASN A 108 4.43 -4.00 -11.97
N LEU A 109 3.57 -3.78 -11.00
CA LEU A 109 2.84 -4.87 -10.34
C LEU A 109 1.37 -4.91 -10.75
N LEU A 110 0.70 -3.74 -10.76
CA LEU A 110 -0.74 -3.63 -10.95
C LEU A 110 -1.10 -2.50 -11.90
N GLY A 111 -2.30 -2.59 -12.46
CA GLY A 111 -2.99 -1.50 -13.13
C GLY A 111 -4.35 -1.21 -12.51
N ASN A 112 -5.00 -0.11 -12.91
CA ASN A 112 -6.31 0.30 -12.41
C ASN A 112 -7.07 1.09 -13.47
N ARG A 113 -8.33 1.42 -13.20
CA ARG A 113 -9.15 2.32 -14.04
C ARG A 113 -9.59 3.54 -13.27
N LEU A 114 -9.71 4.66 -13.97
CA LEU A 114 -10.20 5.92 -13.41
C LEU A 114 -11.71 6.00 -13.57
N VAL A 115 -12.42 6.41 -12.51
CA VAL A 115 -13.88 6.51 -12.51
C VAL A 115 -14.35 7.84 -11.93
N LEU A 116 -15.47 8.33 -12.48
CA LEU A 116 -16.28 9.37 -11.87
C LEU A 116 -17.25 8.69 -10.89
N ILE A 117 -17.25 9.14 -9.63
CA ILE A 117 -18.16 8.69 -8.60
C ILE A 117 -19.13 9.79 -8.20
N GLY A 118 -20.28 9.39 -7.69
CA GLY A 118 -21.26 10.26 -7.06
C GLY A 118 -21.78 9.63 -5.77
N GLY A 119 -22.34 10.44 -4.88
CA GLY A 119 -23.02 9.98 -3.67
C GLY A 119 -24.48 9.56 -3.95
N SER A 120 -25.21 9.19 -2.90
CA SER A 120 -26.61 8.68 -3.00
C SER A 120 -27.61 9.65 -3.64
N THR A 121 -27.33 10.96 -3.63
CA THR A 121 -28.20 12.00 -4.20
C THR A 121 -27.71 12.51 -5.55
N SER A 122 -26.55 12.05 -6.01
CA SER A 122 -25.97 12.49 -7.29
C SER A 122 -26.77 11.93 -8.46
N LYS A 123 -27.00 12.77 -9.47
CA LYS A 123 -27.67 12.34 -10.70
C LYS A 123 -26.71 11.54 -11.59
N PRO A 124 -27.20 10.58 -12.37
CA PRO A 124 -26.38 9.90 -13.37
C PRO A 124 -25.67 10.92 -14.28
N LEU A 125 -24.37 10.71 -14.50
CA LEU A 125 -23.56 11.56 -15.36
C LEU A 125 -22.64 10.69 -16.22
N THR A 126 -22.78 10.85 -17.55
CA THR A 126 -21.99 10.10 -18.53
C THR A 126 -20.81 10.92 -18.98
N ILE A 127 -19.61 10.33 -18.97
CA ILE A 127 -18.38 10.95 -19.49
C ILE A 127 -18.43 10.94 -21.03
N ALA A 128 -18.24 12.09 -21.62
CA ALA A 128 -18.09 12.31 -23.06
C ALA A 128 -17.21 13.55 -23.29
N PRO A 129 -16.68 13.78 -24.49
CA PRO A 129 -16.03 15.05 -24.80
C PRO A 129 -16.93 16.23 -24.45
N HIS A 130 -16.37 17.20 -23.73
CA HIS A 130 -17.05 18.45 -23.28
C HIS A 130 -18.32 18.23 -22.44
N PHE A 131 -18.47 17.09 -21.72
CA PHE A 131 -19.61 16.88 -20.82
C PHE A 131 -19.67 17.97 -19.74
N ASP A 132 -20.88 18.40 -19.39
CA ASP A 132 -21.08 19.57 -18.52
C ASP A 132 -20.96 19.17 -17.03
N LEU A 133 -19.73 18.87 -16.59
CA LEU A 133 -19.44 18.58 -15.20
C LEU A 133 -19.66 19.81 -14.31
N ALA A 134 -19.39 21.01 -14.84
CA ALA A 134 -19.56 22.26 -14.08
C ALA A 134 -21.02 22.50 -13.67
N ALA A 135 -21.98 22.27 -14.58
CA ALA A 135 -23.40 22.33 -14.27
C ALA A 135 -23.84 21.18 -13.34
N ALA A 136 -23.29 19.97 -13.55
CA ALA A 136 -23.59 18.83 -12.69
C ALA A 136 -23.17 19.04 -11.23
N LEU A 137 -22.09 19.79 -10.98
CA LEU A 137 -21.66 20.15 -9.64
C LEU A 137 -22.68 21.05 -8.90
N ALA A 138 -23.60 21.71 -9.60
CA ALA A 138 -24.70 22.50 -9.05
C ALA A 138 -24.23 23.52 -7.96
N GLY A 139 -23.08 24.16 -8.17
CA GLY A 139 -22.43 25.05 -7.20
C GLY A 139 -21.57 24.37 -6.14
N GLY A 140 -21.59 23.03 -6.08
CA GLY A 140 -20.69 22.24 -5.22
C GLY A 140 -19.27 22.12 -5.80
N ARG A 141 -18.45 21.31 -5.16
CA ARG A 141 -17.04 21.08 -5.53
C ARG A 141 -16.85 19.67 -6.09
N LEU A 142 -15.84 19.52 -6.94
CA LEU A 142 -15.35 18.23 -7.42
C LEU A 142 -14.33 17.68 -6.43
N ALA A 143 -14.63 16.54 -5.81
CA ALA A 143 -13.66 15.84 -4.97
C ALA A 143 -12.58 15.19 -5.85
N LEU A 144 -11.34 15.61 -5.68
CA LEU A 144 -10.19 15.12 -6.42
C LEU A 144 -8.97 15.14 -5.52
N ALA A 145 -8.14 14.12 -5.54
CA ALA A 145 -6.82 14.23 -4.92
C ALA A 145 -6.04 15.38 -5.56
N ASP A 146 -5.05 15.96 -4.86
CA ASP A 146 -4.32 17.13 -5.39
C ASP A 146 -3.86 16.89 -6.84
N PRO A 147 -4.37 17.67 -7.81
CA PRO A 147 -4.12 17.46 -9.24
C PRO A 147 -2.69 17.78 -9.66
N ASN A 148 -1.88 18.36 -8.78
CA ASN A 148 -0.49 18.72 -9.08
C ASN A 148 0.52 17.73 -8.52
N ALA A 149 0.15 16.91 -7.53
CA ALA A 149 1.08 16.05 -6.82
C ALA A 149 0.61 14.61 -6.65
N VAL A 150 -0.66 14.38 -6.36
CA VAL A 150 -1.17 13.04 -6.04
C VAL A 150 -1.53 12.28 -7.31
N PRO A 151 -1.14 11.00 -7.48
CA PRO A 151 -1.37 10.24 -8.71
C PRO A 151 -2.81 10.31 -9.24
N ALA A 152 -3.82 9.98 -8.42
CA ALA A 152 -5.22 10.03 -8.84
C ALA A 152 -5.67 11.42 -9.28
N GLY A 153 -5.15 12.45 -8.65
CA GLY A 153 -5.41 13.85 -9.04
C GLY A 153 -4.79 14.20 -10.38
N LYS A 154 -3.53 13.77 -10.62
CA LYS A 154 -2.84 13.96 -11.89
C LYS A 154 -3.57 13.26 -13.04
N TYR A 155 -3.99 12.00 -12.84
CA TYR A 155 -4.78 11.27 -13.82
C TYR A 155 -6.13 11.93 -14.07
N GLY A 156 -6.84 12.35 -13.01
CA GLY A 156 -8.12 13.06 -13.13
C GLY A 156 -8.01 14.36 -13.90
N LYS A 157 -6.99 15.16 -13.62
CA LYS A 157 -6.68 16.40 -14.36
C LYS A 157 -6.39 16.11 -15.83
N ALA A 158 -5.55 15.11 -16.11
CA ALA A 158 -5.22 14.73 -17.49
C ALA A 158 -6.47 14.32 -18.26
N ALA A 159 -7.32 13.45 -17.67
CA ALA A 159 -8.55 12.97 -18.29
C ALA A 159 -9.53 14.13 -18.58
N LEU A 160 -9.76 15.01 -17.61
CA LEU A 160 -10.64 16.16 -17.80
C LEU A 160 -10.08 17.16 -18.82
N THR A 161 -8.76 17.30 -18.91
CA THR A 161 -8.10 18.14 -19.91
C THR A 161 -8.29 17.57 -21.31
N ALA A 162 -8.04 16.27 -21.48
CA ALA A 162 -8.24 15.59 -22.77
C ALA A 162 -9.69 15.66 -23.27
N LEU A 163 -10.64 15.64 -22.32
CA LEU A 163 -12.07 15.77 -22.62
C LEU A 163 -12.54 17.23 -22.78
N GLY A 164 -11.65 18.22 -22.63
CA GLY A 164 -12.03 19.65 -22.75
C GLY A 164 -12.88 20.17 -21.59
N VAL A 165 -12.81 19.55 -20.42
CA VAL A 165 -13.66 19.84 -19.25
C VAL A 165 -12.89 20.55 -18.13
N TRP A 166 -11.58 20.36 -18.04
CA TRP A 166 -10.76 20.82 -16.93
C TRP A 166 -10.94 22.30 -16.59
N ASP A 167 -10.86 23.18 -17.57
CA ASP A 167 -10.90 24.64 -17.35
C ASP A 167 -12.21 25.12 -16.73
N SER A 168 -13.31 24.40 -16.95
CA SER A 168 -14.64 24.72 -16.40
C SER A 168 -14.80 24.33 -14.92
N VAL A 169 -13.91 23.49 -14.40
CA VAL A 169 -14.00 22.92 -13.03
C VAL A 169 -12.73 23.10 -12.19
N ALA A 170 -11.65 23.63 -12.77
CA ALA A 170 -10.36 23.75 -12.08
C ALA A 170 -10.45 24.54 -10.76
N ASP A 171 -11.23 25.61 -10.73
CA ASP A 171 -11.51 26.45 -9.56
C ASP A 171 -12.51 25.82 -8.57
N LYS A 172 -13.19 24.77 -8.99
CA LYS A 172 -14.19 24.02 -8.21
C LYS A 172 -13.63 22.74 -7.57
N VAL A 173 -12.36 22.43 -7.77
CA VAL A 173 -11.74 21.27 -7.15
C VAL A 173 -11.66 21.43 -5.63
N ALA A 174 -12.09 20.42 -4.89
CA ALA A 174 -11.74 20.22 -3.48
C ALA A 174 -10.54 19.26 -3.42
N PRO A 175 -9.30 19.78 -3.30
CA PRO A 175 -8.12 18.94 -3.32
C PRO A 175 -7.99 18.13 -2.03
N ALA A 176 -7.70 16.84 -2.17
CA ALA A 176 -7.48 15.93 -1.06
C ALA A 176 -6.03 15.43 -1.03
N GLU A 177 -5.54 15.07 0.14
CA GLU A 177 -4.19 14.56 0.34
C GLU A 177 -3.91 13.20 -0.33
N ASN A 178 -4.96 12.42 -0.59
CA ASN A 178 -4.91 11.15 -1.30
C ASN A 178 -6.30 10.79 -1.88
N VAL A 179 -6.37 9.73 -2.69
CA VAL A 179 -7.60 9.31 -3.37
C VAL A 179 -8.71 8.86 -2.41
N ARG A 180 -8.35 8.23 -1.27
CA ARG A 180 -9.34 7.79 -0.28
C ARG A 180 -9.97 8.97 0.47
N ALA A 181 -9.18 10.01 0.75
CA ALA A 181 -9.71 11.25 1.31
C ALA A 181 -10.65 11.96 0.31
N ALA A 182 -10.32 11.98 -0.98
CA ALA A 182 -11.23 12.48 -2.02
C ALA A 182 -12.54 11.70 -2.08
N MET A 183 -12.48 10.37 -2.03
CA MET A 183 -13.67 9.51 -2.01
C MET A 183 -14.58 9.83 -0.83
N GLN A 184 -14.00 10.07 0.35
CA GLN A 184 -14.77 10.37 1.57
C GLN A 184 -15.56 11.67 1.47
N PHE A 185 -15.10 12.68 0.74
CA PHE A 185 -15.91 13.90 0.50
C PHE A 185 -17.23 13.57 -0.21
N VAL A 186 -17.19 12.63 -1.15
CA VAL A 186 -18.41 12.19 -1.86
C VAL A 186 -19.26 11.29 -0.97
N SER A 187 -18.66 10.33 -0.28
CA SER A 187 -19.36 9.39 0.61
C SER A 187 -20.11 10.11 1.74
N ARG A 188 -19.58 11.23 2.23
CA ARG A 188 -20.20 12.06 3.27
C ARG A 188 -21.17 13.12 2.73
N GLY A 189 -21.31 13.22 1.40
CA GLY A 189 -22.16 14.24 0.77
C GLY A 189 -21.57 15.66 0.77
N GLU A 190 -20.28 15.80 1.04
CA GLU A 190 -19.57 17.10 1.03
C GLU A 190 -19.22 17.55 -0.40
N ALA A 191 -19.17 16.59 -1.33
CA ALA A 191 -19.00 16.82 -2.76
C ALA A 191 -19.98 15.97 -3.56
N PRO A 192 -20.69 16.53 -4.58
CA PRO A 192 -21.64 15.77 -5.37
C PRO A 192 -20.98 14.71 -6.25
N TYR A 193 -19.76 14.98 -6.73
CA TYR A 193 -18.98 14.06 -7.56
C TYR A 193 -17.52 14.07 -7.16
N GLY A 194 -16.84 12.97 -7.48
CA GLY A 194 -15.39 12.85 -7.31
C GLY A 194 -14.77 11.95 -8.37
N ILE A 195 -13.45 12.03 -8.48
CA ILE A 195 -12.67 11.16 -9.38
C ILE A 195 -11.72 10.34 -8.53
N VAL A 196 -11.85 9.01 -8.64
CA VAL A 196 -11.08 8.02 -7.89
C VAL A 196 -10.75 6.83 -8.78
N TYR A 197 -10.05 5.83 -8.26
CA TYR A 197 -9.90 4.57 -8.98
C TYR A 197 -11.12 3.66 -8.78
N GLU A 198 -11.37 2.78 -9.75
CA GLU A 198 -12.48 1.83 -9.66
C GLU A 198 -12.39 0.95 -8.41
N THR A 199 -11.19 0.53 -8.03
CA THR A 199 -10.95 -0.26 -6.83
C THR A 199 -11.32 0.48 -5.53
N ASP A 200 -11.18 1.81 -5.51
CA ASP A 200 -11.61 2.62 -4.36
C ASP A 200 -13.13 2.64 -4.23
N ALA A 201 -13.84 2.82 -5.36
CA ALA A 201 -15.31 2.86 -5.35
C ALA A 201 -15.94 1.54 -4.90
N ARG A 202 -15.25 0.41 -5.04
CA ARG A 202 -15.76 -0.91 -4.63
C ARG A 202 -15.81 -1.12 -3.12
N VAL A 203 -15.04 -0.37 -2.35
CA VAL A 203 -14.91 -0.60 -0.90
C VAL A 203 -15.75 0.33 -0.05
N ASP A 204 -16.39 1.34 -0.65
CA ASP A 204 -17.26 2.29 0.08
C ASP A 204 -18.67 2.28 -0.52
N PRO A 205 -19.67 1.72 0.21
CA PRO A 205 -21.05 1.68 -0.26
C PRO A 205 -21.73 3.06 -0.32
N GLY A 206 -21.11 4.10 0.24
CA GLY A 206 -21.59 5.48 0.20
C GLY A 206 -21.37 6.17 -1.15
N VAL A 207 -20.63 5.52 -2.08
CA VAL A 207 -20.38 6.05 -3.42
C VAL A 207 -20.80 5.06 -4.50
N HIS A 208 -21.15 5.59 -5.68
CA HIS A 208 -21.51 4.81 -6.85
C HIS A 208 -20.69 5.26 -8.06
N VAL A 209 -20.23 4.31 -8.86
CA VAL A 209 -19.59 4.63 -10.14
C VAL A 209 -20.63 5.18 -11.09
N MET A 210 -20.44 6.42 -11.52
CA MET A 210 -21.29 7.09 -12.51
C MET A 210 -20.84 6.76 -13.94
N SER A 211 -19.51 6.80 -14.16
CA SER A 211 -18.92 6.51 -15.47
C SER A 211 -17.46 6.17 -15.32
N VAL A 212 -16.91 5.42 -16.28
CA VAL A 212 -15.48 5.09 -16.38
C VAL A 212 -14.83 6.06 -17.37
N PHE A 213 -13.68 6.62 -17.04
CA PHE A 213 -12.92 7.43 -17.99
C PHE A 213 -12.34 6.57 -19.11
N PRO A 214 -12.41 7.00 -20.39
CA PRO A 214 -11.72 6.32 -21.47
C PRO A 214 -10.20 6.28 -21.23
N GLU A 215 -9.58 5.14 -21.50
CA GLU A 215 -8.16 4.91 -21.21
C GLU A 215 -7.21 5.82 -22.02
N ASP A 216 -7.67 6.32 -23.17
CA ASP A 216 -6.93 7.26 -24.03
C ASP A 216 -6.95 8.71 -23.52
N THR A 217 -7.72 9.01 -22.48
CA THR A 217 -7.81 10.36 -21.89
C THR A 217 -6.74 10.65 -20.84
N HIS A 218 -5.99 9.66 -20.40
CA HIS A 218 -4.93 9.81 -19.40
C HIS A 218 -3.82 8.77 -19.63
N PRO A 219 -2.61 8.98 -19.09
CA PRO A 219 -1.58 7.95 -19.11
C PRO A 219 -2.05 6.66 -18.45
N PRO A 220 -1.55 5.47 -18.86
CA PRO A 220 -1.86 4.20 -18.18
C PRO A 220 -1.63 4.28 -16.67
N ILE A 221 -2.61 3.82 -15.90
CA ILE A 221 -2.49 3.78 -14.44
C ILE A 221 -1.70 2.54 -14.06
N VAL A 222 -0.49 2.74 -13.53
CA VAL A 222 0.45 1.69 -13.18
C VAL A 222 0.88 1.84 -11.73
N TYR A 223 0.95 0.71 -11.03
CA TYR A 223 1.49 0.63 -9.67
C TYR A 223 2.85 -0.05 -9.69
N PRO A 224 3.94 0.72 -9.76
CA PRO A 224 5.27 0.16 -9.59
C PRO A 224 5.55 -0.15 -8.12
N VAL A 225 6.36 -1.19 -7.90
CA VAL A 225 6.87 -1.60 -6.59
C VAL A 225 8.38 -1.73 -6.64
N ALA A 226 9.05 -1.42 -5.52
CA ALA A 226 10.49 -1.63 -5.37
C ALA A 226 10.86 -1.77 -3.89
N LEU A 227 11.99 -2.42 -3.62
CA LEU A 227 12.69 -2.31 -2.35
C LEU A 227 13.34 -0.93 -2.23
N THR A 228 13.36 -0.38 -1.02
CA THR A 228 14.20 0.79 -0.71
C THR A 228 15.67 0.38 -0.60
N LYS A 229 16.58 1.34 -0.61
CA LYS A 229 18.03 1.08 -0.39
C LYS A 229 18.34 0.59 1.03
N THR A 230 17.46 0.89 1.99
CA THR A 230 17.59 0.52 3.40
C THR A 230 16.79 -0.72 3.78
N ALA A 231 16.18 -1.38 2.79
CA ALA A 231 15.31 -2.53 3.03
C ALA A 231 16.02 -3.67 3.75
N ALA A 232 15.36 -4.23 4.76
CA ALA A 232 15.81 -5.44 5.44
C ALA A 232 15.82 -6.63 4.46
N THR A 233 16.74 -7.56 4.65
CA THR A 233 16.93 -8.72 3.74
C THR A 233 15.64 -9.51 3.52
N GLN A 234 14.85 -9.70 4.56
CA GLN A 234 13.57 -10.43 4.50
C GLN A 234 12.48 -9.74 3.66
N ALA A 235 12.62 -8.45 3.36
CA ALA A 235 11.68 -7.75 2.50
C ALA A 235 11.69 -8.27 1.04
N LYS A 236 12.78 -8.93 0.62
CA LYS A 236 12.88 -9.60 -0.68
C LYS A 236 11.84 -10.71 -0.82
N ASP A 237 11.59 -11.47 0.25
CA ASP A 237 10.62 -12.56 0.23
C ASP A 237 9.19 -12.02 0.11
N LEU A 238 8.88 -10.90 0.80
CA LEU A 238 7.59 -10.24 0.65
C LEU A 238 7.44 -9.65 -0.77
N LEU A 239 8.48 -9.02 -1.32
CA LEU A 239 8.44 -8.49 -2.69
C LEU A 239 8.16 -9.62 -3.70
N ALA A 240 8.82 -10.76 -3.57
CA ALA A 240 8.57 -11.94 -4.40
C ALA A 240 7.13 -12.47 -4.21
N TYR A 241 6.64 -12.49 -2.96
CA TYR A 241 5.28 -12.90 -2.64
C TYR A 241 4.22 -12.00 -3.29
N LEU A 242 4.45 -10.68 -3.37
CA LEU A 242 3.55 -9.74 -4.03
C LEU A 242 3.32 -10.08 -5.52
N SER A 243 4.30 -10.67 -6.18
CA SER A 243 4.21 -11.17 -7.56
C SER A 243 3.74 -12.62 -7.66
N GLY A 244 3.54 -13.29 -6.53
CA GLY A 244 3.12 -14.69 -6.45
C GLY A 244 1.61 -14.89 -6.61
N PRO A 245 1.16 -16.14 -6.79
CA PRO A 245 -0.23 -16.46 -7.12
C PRO A 245 -1.23 -16.03 -6.03
N ASP A 246 -0.86 -16.14 -4.75
CA ASP A 246 -1.76 -15.79 -3.65
C ASP A 246 -2.07 -14.29 -3.60
N ALA A 247 -1.01 -13.45 -3.73
CA ALA A 247 -1.18 -12.01 -3.74
C ALA A 247 -1.92 -11.56 -5.02
N LYS A 248 -1.60 -12.14 -6.17
CA LYS A 248 -2.29 -11.90 -7.44
C LYS A 248 -3.79 -12.14 -7.32
N ALA A 249 -4.21 -13.27 -6.76
CA ALA A 249 -5.62 -13.59 -6.55
C ALA A 249 -6.33 -12.55 -5.66
N ILE A 250 -5.64 -12.01 -4.62
CA ILE A 250 -6.17 -10.96 -3.76
C ILE A 250 -6.32 -9.65 -4.54
N PHE A 251 -5.33 -9.27 -5.36
CA PHE A 251 -5.37 -8.05 -6.17
C PHE A 251 -6.49 -8.12 -7.22
N GLU A 252 -6.60 -9.23 -7.96
CA GLU A 252 -7.66 -9.43 -8.96
C GLU A 252 -9.06 -9.38 -8.33
N LYS A 253 -9.24 -10.05 -7.18
CA LYS A 253 -10.51 -10.01 -6.44
C LYS A 253 -10.88 -8.58 -6.02
N ALA A 254 -9.90 -7.74 -5.69
CA ALA A 254 -10.13 -6.34 -5.38
C ALA A 254 -10.41 -5.46 -6.62
N GLY A 255 -10.17 -5.97 -7.83
CA GLY A 255 -10.44 -5.31 -9.10
C GLY A 255 -9.23 -4.65 -9.75
N PHE A 256 -8.03 -4.87 -9.24
CA PHE A 256 -6.82 -4.47 -9.94
C PHE A 256 -6.56 -5.37 -11.15
N SER A 257 -6.04 -4.80 -12.24
CA SER A 257 -5.41 -5.60 -13.28
C SER A 257 -3.97 -5.94 -12.90
N LEU A 258 -3.48 -7.09 -13.35
CA LEU A 258 -2.09 -7.48 -13.15
C LEU A 258 -1.23 -6.90 -14.29
N SER A 259 -0.05 -6.38 -13.97
CA SER A 259 0.95 -6.08 -15.00
C SER A 259 1.67 -7.37 -15.41
N ASN A 260 1.80 -7.56 -16.71
CA ASN A 260 2.53 -8.70 -17.31
C ASN A 260 4.04 -8.51 -17.18
#